data_95fd924946797de5a0c68a119f737a2f
#
_entry.id   95fd924946797de5a0c68a119f737a2f
#
_cell.length_a   1.000
_cell.length_b   1.000
_cell.length_c   1.000
_cell.angle_alpha   90.00
_cell.angle_beta   90.00
_cell.angle_gamma   90.00
#
_symmetry.space_group_name_H-M   'P 1'
#
loop_
_entity.id
_entity.type
_entity.pdbx_description
1 polymer ?
#
loop_
_entity_poly.entity_id
_entity_poly.type
_entity_poly.pdbx_seq_one_letter_code
_entity_poly.pdbx_strand_id
1 'polypeptide(L)'
;MTEDTWNDRDLPVLKAAVEIYDQTGRNPSAAELGDATGFDKDTVQRALRALYREPYFEKGMNAFSGQILGVGPPTSAALRVAGQWPTPENQLERLIAAFEAVAADEARPEEERSRAKQVGLWLTGALSQVAIGALGGAGGNVLSG
;
A
#
# COMPACT_ATOMS: atom_id res chain seq x y z
N MET A 1 15.70 20.97 3.89
CA MET A 1 14.93 19.97 3.13
C MET A 1 14.49 18.86 4.05
N THR A 2 13.24 18.48 3.98
CA THR A 2 12.70 17.42 4.82
C THR A 2 12.96 16.06 4.19
N GLU A 3 13.36 15.10 4.99
CA GLU A 3 13.47 13.72 4.53
C GLU A 3 12.09 13.15 4.26
N ASP A 4 12.00 12.24 3.30
CA ASP A 4 10.76 11.51 3.03
C ASP A 4 10.65 10.34 4.00
N THR A 5 10.32 10.65 5.25
CA THR A 5 10.22 9.64 6.30
C THR A 5 9.12 8.62 6.05
N TRP A 6 8.09 8.99 5.30
CA TRP A 6 7.03 8.05 4.97
C TRP A 6 7.55 6.93 4.07
N ASN A 7 8.11 7.27 2.91
CA ASN A 7 8.57 6.25 1.96
C ASN A 7 9.85 5.55 2.43
N ASP A 8 10.74 6.28 3.11
CA ASP A 8 12.06 5.75 3.45
C ASP A 8 12.10 5.01 4.78
N ARG A 9 11.16 5.26 5.67
CA ARG A 9 11.16 4.71 7.02
C ARG A 9 9.83 4.05 7.40
N ASP A 10 8.75 4.82 7.38
CA ASP A 10 7.47 4.39 7.97
C ASP A 10 6.77 3.33 7.13
N LEU A 11 6.67 3.55 5.82
CA LEU A 11 6.00 2.62 4.93
C LEU A 11 6.69 1.25 4.85
N PRO A 12 8.02 1.15 4.78
CA PRO A 12 8.68 -0.16 4.84
C PRO A 12 8.37 -0.94 6.12
N VAL A 13 8.32 -0.27 7.27
CA VAL A 13 7.97 -0.91 8.54
C VAL A 13 6.52 -1.36 8.53
N LEU A 14 5.61 -0.52 8.03
CA LEU A 14 4.20 -0.87 7.92
C LEU A 14 3.99 -2.09 7.03
N LYS A 15 4.61 -2.11 5.86
CA LYS A 15 4.51 -3.25 4.92
C LYS A 15 5.06 -4.53 5.53
N ALA A 16 6.19 -4.45 6.23
CA ALA A 16 6.76 -5.61 6.91
C ALA A 16 5.80 -6.15 7.97
N ALA A 17 5.20 -5.28 8.76
CA ALA A 17 4.25 -5.68 9.80
C ALA A 17 3.01 -6.35 9.22
N VAL A 18 2.43 -5.77 8.17
CA VAL A 18 1.25 -6.32 7.51
C VAL A 18 1.56 -7.68 6.89
N GLU A 19 2.71 -7.81 6.26
CA GLU A 19 3.14 -9.06 5.64
C GLU A 19 3.36 -10.17 6.67
N ILE A 20 4.03 -9.87 7.79
CA ILE A 20 4.25 -10.84 8.85
C ILE A 20 2.91 -11.30 9.44
N TYR A 21 2.01 -10.37 9.70
CA TYR A 21 0.69 -10.71 10.21
C TYR A 21 -0.08 -11.59 9.23
N ASP A 22 -0.05 -11.26 7.94
CA ASP A 22 -0.74 -12.04 6.92
C ASP A 22 -0.21 -13.47 6.81
N GLN A 23 1.11 -13.63 6.85
CA GLN A 23 1.74 -14.94 6.69
C GLN A 23 1.65 -15.80 7.94
N THR A 24 1.72 -15.22 9.13
CA THR A 24 1.84 -15.96 10.39
C THR A 24 0.60 -15.92 11.25
N GLY A 25 -0.29 -14.96 11.05
CA GLY A 25 -1.43 -14.72 11.94
C GLY A 25 -1.01 -14.13 13.29
N ARG A 26 0.27 -13.82 13.49
CA ARG A 26 0.79 -13.28 14.73
C ARG A 26 1.14 -11.81 14.56
N ASN A 27 1.00 -11.06 15.64
CA ASN A 27 1.42 -9.66 15.66
C ASN A 27 2.96 -9.60 15.78
N PRO A 28 3.66 -8.88 14.88
CA PRO A 28 5.11 -8.83 14.93
C PRO A 28 5.62 -8.01 16.11
N SER A 29 6.79 -8.39 16.61
CA SER A 29 7.52 -7.61 17.60
C SER A 29 8.34 -6.53 16.91
N ALA A 30 8.76 -5.51 17.68
CA ALA A 30 9.65 -4.49 17.14
C ALA A 30 10.97 -5.09 16.65
N ALA A 31 11.48 -6.10 17.33
CA ALA A 31 12.71 -6.80 16.91
C ALA A 31 12.54 -7.49 15.55
N GLU A 32 11.40 -8.17 15.35
CA GLU A 32 11.09 -8.80 14.07
C GLU A 32 11.01 -7.78 12.93
N LEU A 33 10.44 -6.61 13.22
CA LEU A 33 10.35 -5.53 12.22
C LEU A 33 11.73 -4.97 11.88
N GLY A 34 12.62 -4.86 12.86
CA GLY A 34 13.99 -4.47 12.62
C GLY A 34 14.72 -5.46 11.72
N ASP A 35 14.55 -6.75 11.99
CA ASP A 35 15.16 -7.81 11.16
C ASP A 35 14.61 -7.80 9.74
N ALA A 36 13.30 -7.61 9.59
CA ALA A 36 12.66 -7.63 8.27
C ALA A 36 13.03 -6.43 7.40
N THR A 37 13.23 -5.26 8.01
CA THR A 37 13.54 -4.02 7.28
C THR A 37 15.02 -3.71 7.20
N GLY A 38 15.83 -4.29 8.08
CA GLY A 38 17.23 -3.94 8.21
C GLY A 38 17.47 -2.64 8.98
N PHE A 39 16.42 -2.06 9.56
CA PHE A 39 16.52 -0.84 10.34
C PHE A 39 16.99 -1.12 11.76
N ASP A 40 17.71 -0.16 12.34
CA ASP A 40 18.11 -0.26 13.72
C ASP A 40 16.91 -0.03 14.66
N LYS A 41 17.14 -0.32 15.94
CA LYS A 41 16.11 -0.24 16.97
C LYS A 41 15.49 1.15 17.07
N ASP A 42 16.29 2.19 17.04
CA ASP A 42 15.80 3.56 17.15
C ASP A 42 14.94 3.96 15.96
N THR A 43 15.36 3.59 14.75
CA THR A 43 14.61 3.86 13.52
C THR A 43 13.25 3.17 13.54
N VAL A 44 13.21 1.89 13.97
CA VAL A 44 11.96 1.15 14.10
C VAL A 44 11.03 1.83 15.11
N GLN A 45 11.55 2.25 16.26
CA GLN A 45 10.73 2.93 17.27
C GLN A 45 10.14 4.24 16.75
N ARG A 46 10.92 5.01 16.01
CA ARG A 46 10.44 6.25 15.40
C ARG A 46 9.33 5.98 14.39
N ALA A 47 9.52 4.97 13.55
CA ALA A 47 8.52 4.57 12.56
C ALA A 47 7.23 4.13 13.25
N LEU A 48 7.32 3.29 14.28
CA LEU A 48 6.15 2.80 14.99
C LEU A 48 5.37 3.92 15.68
N ARG A 49 6.07 4.88 16.30
CA ARG A 49 5.40 6.03 16.91
C ARG A 49 4.64 6.84 15.87
N ALA A 50 5.23 7.03 14.69
CA ALA A 50 4.56 7.74 13.60
C ALA A 50 3.35 6.96 13.07
N LEU A 51 3.49 5.66 12.91
CA LEU A 51 2.41 4.81 12.40
C LEU A 51 1.23 4.71 13.38
N TYR A 52 1.48 4.83 14.67
CA TYR A 52 0.40 4.81 15.65
C TYR A 52 -0.43 6.09 15.68
N ARG A 53 -0.06 7.12 14.96
CA ARG A 53 -0.83 8.35 14.91
C ARG A 53 -2.12 8.25 14.12
N GLU A 54 -2.14 7.46 13.09
CA GLU A 54 -3.33 7.31 12.21
C GLU A 54 -4.55 6.72 12.94
N PRO A 55 -4.55 5.60 13.70
CA PRO A 55 -3.51 4.58 13.83
C PRO A 55 -3.54 3.52 12.73
N TYR A 56 -2.39 3.01 12.39
CA TYR A 56 -2.26 1.89 11.46
C TYR A 56 -2.27 0.53 12.18
N PHE A 57 -2.17 0.52 13.49
CA PHE A 57 -2.21 -0.69 14.31
C PHE A 57 -3.15 -0.49 15.49
N GLU A 58 -3.77 -1.58 15.92
CA GLU A 58 -4.49 -1.60 17.18
C GLU A 58 -3.48 -1.66 18.33
N LYS A 59 -3.97 -1.54 19.57
CA LYS A 59 -3.11 -1.52 20.74
C LYS A 59 -2.21 -2.76 20.79
N GLY A 60 -0.90 -2.53 20.93
CA GLY A 60 0.09 -3.57 21.06
C GLY A 60 0.66 -3.65 22.46
N MET A 61 1.93 -4.07 22.55
CA MET A 61 2.63 -4.25 23.81
C MET A 61 3.72 -3.19 23.96
N ASN A 62 3.68 -2.46 25.07
CA ASN A 62 4.67 -1.43 25.37
C ASN A 62 5.36 -1.74 26.69
N ALA A 63 6.64 -1.34 26.80
CA ALA A 63 7.38 -1.38 28.05
C ALA A 63 6.99 -0.18 28.94
N PHE A 64 7.32 -0.25 30.24
CA PHE A 64 7.08 0.86 31.15
C PHE A 64 7.80 2.14 30.72
N SER A 65 8.92 2.01 30.03
CA SER A 65 9.67 3.14 29.48
C SER A 65 8.97 3.85 28.32
N GLY A 66 7.89 3.28 27.82
CA GLY A 66 7.19 3.77 26.64
C GLY A 66 7.70 3.15 25.33
N GLN A 67 8.71 2.33 25.39
CA GLN A 67 9.22 1.64 24.21
C GLN A 67 8.17 0.66 23.69
N ILE A 68 7.94 0.69 22.39
CA ILE A 68 7.01 -0.24 21.74
C ILE A 68 7.71 -1.58 21.55
N LEU A 69 7.23 -2.61 22.22
CA LEU A 69 7.78 -3.96 22.12
C LEU A 69 7.18 -4.76 20.98
N GLY A 70 5.93 -4.51 20.67
CA GLY A 70 5.23 -5.17 19.57
C GLY A 70 4.00 -4.37 19.20
N VAL A 71 3.54 -4.55 17.95
CA VAL A 71 2.35 -3.87 17.46
C VAL A 71 1.14 -4.78 17.60
N GLY A 72 -0.04 -4.17 17.64
CA GLY A 72 -1.30 -4.89 17.56
C GLY A 72 -1.64 -5.25 16.12
N PRO A 73 -2.81 -5.86 15.90
CA PRO A 73 -3.25 -6.17 14.55
C PRO A 73 -3.32 -4.92 13.66
N PRO A 74 -3.04 -5.05 12.37
CA PRO A 74 -3.17 -3.91 11.46
C PRO A 74 -4.64 -3.49 11.31
N THR A 75 -4.86 -2.19 11.23
CA THR A 75 -6.19 -1.63 10.98
C THR A 75 -6.53 -1.71 9.50
N SER A 76 -7.78 -1.44 9.14
CA SER A 76 -8.15 -1.39 7.72
C SER A 76 -7.38 -0.30 6.97
N ALA A 77 -7.03 0.79 7.63
CA ALA A 77 -6.18 1.82 7.04
C ALA A 77 -4.81 1.27 6.66
N ALA A 78 -4.22 0.45 7.54
CA ALA A 78 -2.94 -0.20 7.26
C ALA A 78 -3.01 -1.14 6.06
N LEU A 79 -4.06 -1.94 5.99
CA LEU A 79 -4.24 -2.89 4.89
C LEU A 79 -4.40 -2.19 3.54
N ARG A 80 -5.11 -1.07 3.52
CA ARG A 80 -5.28 -0.26 2.30
C ARG A 80 -3.94 0.29 1.82
N VAL A 81 -3.18 0.88 2.73
CA VAL A 81 -1.90 1.50 2.39
C VAL A 81 -0.87 0.45 1.99
N ALA A 82 -0.88 -0.71 2.64
CA ALA A 82 0.04 -1.80 2.30
C ALA A 82 -0.37 -2.58 1.03
N GLY A 83 -1.51 -2.25 0.44
CA GLY A 83 -1.95 -2.85 -0.81
C GLY A 83 -2.71 -4.18 -0.67
N GLN A 84 -3.09 -4.56 0.54
CA GLN A 84 -3.85 -5.79 0.78
C GLN A 84 -5.36 -5.57 0.79
N TRP A 85 -5.78 -4.32 0.78
CA TRP A 85 -7.19 -3.97 0.71
C TRP A 85 -7.51 -3.45 -0.68
N PRO A 86 -8.65 -3.84 -1.28
CA PRO A 86 -9.01 -3.32 -2.61
C PRO A 86 -9.15 -1.80 -2.57
N THR A 87 -8.37 -1.12 -3.40
CA THR A 87 -8.48 0.32 -3.61
C THR A 87 -8.97 0.55 -5.03
N PRO A 88 -9.50 1.74 -5.36
CA PRO A 88 -9.88 2.04 -6.73
C PRO A 88 -8.71 1.82 -7.72
N GLU A 89 -7.50 2.19 -7.34
CA GLU A 89 -6.31 1.99 -8.15
C GLU A 89 -6.03 0.50 -8.38
N ASN A 90 -6.08 -0.31 -7.32
CA ASN A 90 -5.84 -1.75 -7.42
C ASN A 90 -6.91 -2.43 -8.28
N GLN A 91 -8.16 -2.00 -8.15
CA GLN A 91 -9.25 -2.55 -8.95
C GLN A 91 -9.08 -2.20 -10.43
N LEU A 92 -8.68 -0.97 -10.73
CA LEU A 92 -8.37 -0.55 -12.10
C LEU A 92 -7.20 -1.33 -12.68
N GLU A 93 -6.14 -1.54 -11.90
CA GLU A 93 -5.00 -2.34 -12.35
C GLU A 93 -5.40 -3.77 -12.71
N ARG A 94 -6.27 -4.37 -11.90
CA ARG A 94 -6.78 -5.72 -12.18
C ARG A 94 -7.62 -5.76 -13.45
N LEU A 95 -8.47 -4.74 -13.68
CA LEU A 95 -9.25 -4.64 -14.90
C LEU A 95 -8.35 -4.46 -16.12
N ILE A 96 -7.37 -3.60 -16.04
CA ILE A 96 -6.40 -3.38 -17.11
C ILE A 96 -5.70 -4.69 -17.47
N ALA A 97 -5.23 -5.42 -16.46
CA ALA A 97 -4.56 -6.70 -16.66
C ALA A 97 -5.50 -7.71 -17.33
N ALA A 98 -6.77 -7.74 -16.95
CA ALA A 98 -7.76 -8.64 -17.54
C ALA A 98 -7.97 -8.33 -19.02
N PHE A 99 -8.11 -7.06 -19.39
CA PHE A 99 -8.27 -6.67 -20.79
C PHE A 99 -7.01 -6.89 -21.61
N GLU A 100 -5.84 -6.66 -21.02
CA GLU A 100 -4.56 -6.97 -21.69
C GLU A 100 -4.42 -8.47 -21.99
N ALA A 101 -4.88 -9.32 -21.06
CA ALA A 101 -4.86 -10.77 -21.27
C ALA A 101 -5.76 -11.18 -22.42
N VAL A 102 -6.95 -10.58 -22.54
CA VAL A 102 -7.86 -10.83 -23.66
C VAL A 102 -7.22 -10.35 -24.97
N ALA A 103 -6.61 -9.16 -24.97
CA ALA A 103 -5.97 -8.62 -26.16
C ALA A 103 -4.80 -9.49 -26.66
N ALA A 104 -4.10 -10.17 -25.73
CA ALA A 104 -2.98 -11.04 -26.04
C ALA A 104 -3.38 -12.48 -26.36
N ASP A 105 -4.65 -12.84 -26.14
CA ASP A 105 -5.13 -14.22 -26.35
C ASP A 105 -5.41 -14.48 -27.83
N GLU A 106 -4.47 -15.12 -28.51
CA GLU A 106 -4.57 -15.43 -29.93
C GLU A 106 -5.72 -16.39 -30.28
N ALA A 107 -6.25 -17.10 -29.29
CA ALA A 107 -7.40 -17.98 -29.48
C ALA A 107 -8.72 -17.22 -29.64
N ARG A 108 -8.74 -15.95 -29.32
CA ARG A 108 -9.93 -15.11 -29.45
C ARG A 108 -10.00 -14.41 -30.80
N PRO A 109 -11.21 -14.10 -31.29
CA PRO A 109 -11.36 -13.33 -32.54
C PRO A 109 -10.65 -11.97 -32.44
N GLU A 110 -10.11 -11.53 -33.57
CA GLU A 110 -9.39 -10.25 -33.62
C GLU A 110 -10.26 -9.07 -33.18
N GLU A 111 -11.53 -9.10 -33.48
CA GLU A 111 -12.47 -8.04 -33.09
C GLU A 111 -12.55 -7.89 -31.57
N GLU A 112 -12.61 -9.00 -30.83
CA GLU A 112 -12.64 -8.98 -29.38
C GLU A 112 -11.31 -8.51 -28.81
N ARG A 113 -10.20 -8.95 -29.40
CA ARG A 113 -8.86 -8.56 -28.98
C ARG A 113 -8.63 -7.07 -29.18
N SER A 114 -9.07 -6.52 -30.31
CA SER A 114 -8.95 -5.10 -30.60
C SER A 114 -9.78 -4.26 -29.64
N ARG A 115 -11.01 -4.70 -29.34
CA ARG A 115 -11.86 -4.02 -28.34
C ARG A 115 -11.23 -4.03 -26.96
N ALA A 116 -10.71 -5.17 -26.55
CA ALA A 116 -10.06 -5.30 -25.24
C ALA A 116 -8.86 -4.36 -25.13
N LYS A 117 -8.09 -4.25 -26.20
CA LYS A 117 -6.92 -3.33 -26.23
C LYS A 117 -7.37 -1.89 -26.06
N GLN A 118 -8.43 -1.47 -26.75
CA GLN A 118 -8.95 -0.12 -26.67
C GLN A 118 -9.47 0.20 -25.26
N VAL A 119 -10.21 -0.72 -24.65
CA VAL A 119 -10.72 -0.54 -23.29
C VAL A 119 -9.55 -0.48 -22.30
N GLY A 120 -8.55 -1.34 -22.46
CA GLY A 120 -7.37 -1.33 -21.61
C GLY A 120 -6.63 -0.01 -21.66
N LEU A 121 -6.48 0.58 -22.84
CA LEU A 121 -5.85 1.88 -23.01
C LEU A 121 -6.65 3.00 -22.33
N TRP A 122 -7.97 2.96 -22.47
CA TRP A 122 -8.84 3.93 -21.81
C TRP A 122 -8.75 3.82 -20.29
N LEU A 123 -8.75 2.60 -19.75
CA LEU A 123 -8.61 2.35 -18.32
C LEU A 123 -7.25 2.80 -17.79
N THR A 124 -6.21 2.64 -18.58
CA THR A 124 -4.87 3.11 -18.21
C THR A 124 -4.86 4.62 -18.04
N GLY A 125 -5.56 5.34 -18.92
CA GLY A 125 -5.71 6.78 -18.78
C GLY A 125 -6.47 7.17 -17.52
N ALA A 126 -7.55 6.43 -17.20
CA ALA A 126 -8.33 6.66 -16.00
C ALA A 126 -7.50 6.39 -14.73
N LEU A 127 -6.69 5.33 -14.74
CA LEU A 127 -5.80 5.02 -13.62
C LEU A 127 -4.80 6.14 -13.36
N SER A 128 -4.23 6.71 -14.42
CA SER A 128 -3.30 7.84 -14.29
C SER A 128 -3.97 9.04 -13.63
N GLN A 129 -5.22 9.34 -13.98
CA GLN A 129 -5.96 10.43 -13.37
C GLN A 129 -6.25 10.17 -11.89
N VAL A 130 -6.63 8.95 -11.53
CA VAL A 130 -6.89 8.56 -10.15
C VAL A 130 -5.60 8.69 -9.32
N ALA A 131 -4.48 8.20 -9.84
CA ALA A 131 -3.20 8.28 -9.15
C ALA A 131 -2.76 9.73 -8.93
N ILE A 132 -2.93 10.59 -9.93
CA ILE A 132 -2.61 12.01 -9.81
C ILE A 132 -3.50 12.67 -8.75
N GLY A 133 -4.79 12.38 -8.77
CA GLY A 133 -5.72 12.91 -7.79
C GLY A 133 -5.38 12.48 -6.37
N ALA A 134 -5.03 11.23 -6.18
CA ALA A 134 -4.66 10.69 -4.87
C ALA A 134 -3.37 11.31 -4.35
N LEU A 135 -2.37 11.51 -5.23
CA LEU A 135 -1.09 12.10 -4.85
C LEU A 135 -1.19 13.60 -4.63
N GLY A 136 -1.98 14.27 -5.45
CA GLY A 136 -2.08 15.71 -5.42
C GLY A 136 -3.01 16.27 -4.37
N GLY A 137 -3.89 15.47 -3.79
CA GLY A 137 -4.91 15.99 -2.89
C GLY A 137 -5.66 17.15 -3.52
N ALA A 138 -5.36 18.37 -3.08
CA ALA A 138 -5.98 19.57 -3.62
C ALA A 138 -5.66 19.79 -5.10
N GLY A 139 -4.57 19.23 -5.60
CA GLY A 139 -4.23 19.30 -7.00
C GLY A 139 -5.24 18.65 -7.92
N GLY A 140 -5.96 17.64 -7.44
CA GLY A 140 -7.00 17.00 -8.21
C GLY A 140 -8.11 17.95 -8.60
N ASN A 141 -8.44 18.89 -7.73
CA ASN A 141 -9.46 19.90 -8.00
C ASN A 141 -9.03 20.88 -9.08
N VAL A 142 -7.75 21.21 -9.11
CA VAL A 142 -7.20 22.08 -10.14
C VAL A 142 -7.29 21.44 -11.51
N LEU A 143 -7.00 20.16 -11.57
CA LEU A 143 -7.03 19.43 -12.83
C LEU A 143 -8.44 19.21 -13.36
N SER A 144 -9.41 19.11 -12.47
CA SER A 144 -10.80 18.91 -12.85
C SER A 144 -11.48 20.19 -13.28
N GLY A 145 -10.87 21.32 -12.97
CA GLY A 145 -11.38 22.65 -13.32
C GLY A 145 -11.16 23.05 -14.76
#